data_8c3ebd2af18a5173a1fcbdfb8709fdbf
#
_entry.id   8c3ebd2af18a5173a1fcbdfb8709fdbf
#
_cell.length_a   1.000
_cell.length_b   1.000
_cell.length_c   1.000
_cell.angle_alpha   90.00
_cell.angle_beta   90.00
_cell.angle_gamma   90.00
#
_symmetry.space_group_name_H-M   'P 1'
#
loop_
_entity.id
_entity.type
_entity.pdbx_description
1 polymer ?
#
loop_
_entity_poly.entity_id
_entity_poly.type
_entity_poly.pdbx_seq_one_letter_code
_entity_poly.pdbx_strand_id
1 'polypeptide(L)'
;MRFLLGLLLLMGFAHLPACAQQGSSNKPIRYEPPKTKPAVSAPQVLLDTPVVAPKKKANAKLPVLIFEKTPCFGRCPAYKATVYSNGRLSYEGKSNVPLLGAHELQLPAVTVKYILKEAQRIGFARLPGVYSQNTSDLPSTYLSILQPDCNLKEVRVEEGAPEDLNKLLQYIHEQIMKVALPPAR
;
A
#
# COMPACT_ATOMS: atom_id res chain seq x y z
N MET A 1 -45.55 -10.69 -48.39
CA MET A 1 -44.14 -10.45 -48.15
C MET A 1 -43.93 -10.34 -46.61
N ARG A 2 -43.32 -11.36 -46.03
CA ARG A 2 -43.22 -11.54 -44.57
C ARG A 2 -41.81 -11.11 -44.16
N PHE A 3 -41.66 -10.04 -43.40
CA PHE A 3 -40.41 -9.64 -42.76
C PHE A 3 -40.35 -10.24 -41.36
N LEU A 4 -39.49 -11.24 -41.18
CA LEU A 4 -39.09 -11.78 -39.86
C LEU A 4 -38.01 -10.85 -39.31
N LEU A 5 -38.34 -10.12 -38.23
CA LEU A 5 -37.43 -9.34 -37.44
C LEU A 5 -36.78 -10.29 -36.42
N GLY A 6 -35.53 -10.68 -36.65
CA GLY A 6 -34.73 -11.45 -35.69
C GLY A 6 -34.23 -10.56 -34.55
N LEU A 7 -34.77 -10.78 -33.34
CA LEU A 7 -34.33 -10.14 -32.10
C LEU A 7 -33.08 -10.87 -31.57
N LEU A 8 -31.90 -10.27 -31.79
CA LEU A 8 -30.61 -10.75 -31.25
C LEU A 8 -30.49 -10.26 -29.82
N LEU A 9 -30.75 -11.14 -28.84
CA LEU A 9 -30.50 -10.94 -27.42
C LEU A 9 -28.97 -11.06 -27.18
N LEU A 10 -28.27 -9.94 -27.07
CA LEU A 10 -26.92 -9.85 -26.56
C LEU A 10 -26.94 -10.04 -25.05
N MET A 11 -26.71 -11.26 -24.59
CA MET A 11 -26.39 -11.54 -23.19
C MET A 11 -24.97 -11.06 -22.88
N GLY A 12 -24.87 -9.84 -22.33
CA GLY A 12 -23.63 -9.32 -21.76
C GLY A 12 -23.31 -10.04 -20.46
N PHE A 13 -22.37 -10.98 -20.52
CA PHE A 13 -21.76 -11.57 -19.32
C PHE A 13 -20.90 -10.50 -18.64
N ALA A 14 -21.40 -9.96 -17.53
CA ALA A 14 -20.60 -9.14 -16.61
C ALA A 14 -19.59 -10.05 -15.93
N HIS A 15 -18.35 -10.06 -16.41
CA HIS A 15 -17.22 -10.71 -15.73
C HIS A 15 -16.83 -9.89 -14.52
N LEU A 16 -17.27 -10.29 -13.33
CA LEU A 16 -16.73 -9.80 -12.07
C LEU A 16 -15.34 -10.43 -11.88
N PRO A 17 -14.27 -9.65 -11.69
CA PRO A 17 -12.96 -10.20 -11.37
C PRO A 17 -12.98 -10.77 -9.95
N ALA A 18 -12.96 -12.08 -9.84
CA ALA A 18 -12.83 -12.78 -8.56
C ALA A 18 -11.35 -12.85 -8.18
N CYS A 19 -10.84 -11.90 -7.42
CA CYS A 19 -9.50 -11.94 -6.80
C CYS A 19 -9.40 -12.94 -5.62
N ALA A 20 -10.12 -14.06 -5.66
CA ALA A 20 -10.31 -14.87 -4.47
C ALA A 20 -9.53 -16.19 -4.42
N GLN A 21 -8.69 -16.58 -5.39
CA GLN A 21 -7.93 -17.85 -5.30
C GLN A 21 -6.70 -17.85 -6.21
N GLN A 22 -5.58 -17.33 -5.71
CA GLN A 22 -4.27 -17.84 -6.11
C GLN A 22 -3.46 -18.12 -4.87
N GLY A 23 -3.51 -19.38 -4.43
CA GLY A 23 -2.62 -19.93 -3.44
C GLY A 23 -1.20 -19.94 -3.99
N SER A 24 -0.37 -19.02 -3.52
CA SER A 24 1.07 -19.01 -3.81
C SER A 24 1.72 -20.22 -3.14
N SER A 25 2.06 -21.23 -3.94
CA SER A 25 2.94 -22.32 -3.55
C SER A 25 4.38 -21.81 -3.52
N ASN A 26 4.74 -21.03 -2.52
CA ASN A 26 6.12 -20.72 -2.20
C ASN A 26 6.66 -21.78 -1.24
N LYS A 27 7.41 -22.73 -1.78
CA LYS A 27 8.25 -23.67 -1.05
C LYS A 27 9.23 -22.89 -0.16
N PRO A 28 9.23 -23.06 1.18
CA PRO A 28 10.16 -22.33 2.04
C PRO A 28 11.59 -22.77 1.75
N ILE A 29 12.48 -21.82 1.41
CA ILE A 29 13.91 -22.03 1.37
C ILE A 29 14.35 -22.24 2.82
N ARG A 30 14.79 -23.45 3.13
CA ARG A 30 15.31 -23.82 4.45
C ARG A 30 16.70 -23.20 4.60
N TYR A 31 16.79 -22.11 5.37
CA TYR A 31 18.07 -21.54 5.81
C TYR A 31 18.64 -22.41 6.92
N GLU A 32 19.79 -23.04 6.69
CA GLU A 32 20.55 -23.81 7.68
C GLU A 32 21.62 -22.87 8.27
N PRO A 33 21.52 -22.53 9.58
CA PRO A 33 22.52 -21.64 10.18
C PRO A 33 23.83 -22.38 10.43
N PRO A 34 25.00 -21.70 10.34
CA PRO A 34 26.29 -22.30 10.61
C PRO A 34 26.44 -22.67 12.10
N LYS A 35 26.97 -23.86 12.36
CA LYS A 35 27.24 -24.41 13.68
C LYS A 35 28.34 -23.61 14.38
N THR A 36 28.01 -22.77 15.33
CA THR A 36 28.97 -22.18 16.29
C THR A 36 28.84 -22.84 17.66
N LYS A 37 30.01 -23.12 18.25
CA LYS A 37 30.22 -23.79 19.53
C LYS A 37 29.67 -23.00 20.74
N PRO A 38 29.39 -23.65 21.88
CA PRO A 38 28.75 -23.07 23.02
C PRO A 38 29.69 -22.17 23.85
N ALA A 39 29.22 -21.00 24.24
CA ALA A 39 29.87 -20.15 25.25
C ALA A 39 28.85 -19.70 26.29
N VAL A 40 29.09 -20.19 27.49
CA VAL A 40 28.90 -19.58 28.83
C VAL A 40 27.54 -18.97 29.18
N SER A 41 26.94 -19.64 30.16
CA SER A 41 25.80 -19.25 30.97
C SER A 41 25.99 -17.90 31.68
N ALA A 42 24.98 -17.00 31.53
CA ALA A 42 24.75 -15.86 32.43
C ALA A 42 23.29 -15.86 32.93
N PRO A 43 23.00 -15.35 34.12
CA PRO A 43 21.82 -15.67 34.89
C PRO A 43 20.52 -15.07 34.31
N GLN A 44 19.48 -15.89 34.31
CA GLN A 44 18.13 -15.53 33.91
C GLN A 44 17.48 -14.64 34.97
N VAL A 45 17.15 -13.41 34.59
CA VAL A 45 16.19 -12.58 35.32
C VAL A 45 14.82 -12.85 34.71
N LEU A 46 13.97 -13.52 35.46
CA LEU A 46 12.55 -13.71 35.18
C LEU A 46 11.84 -12.36 35.27
N LEU A 47 11.44 -11.80 34.13
CA LEU A 47 10.42 -10.78 34.05
C LEU A 47 9.29 -11.35 33.18
N ASP A 48 8.28 -11.85 33.88
CA ASP A 48 6.98 -12.21 33.30
C ASP A 48 6.28 -10.95 32.79
N THR A 49 6.46 -10.65 31.51
CA THR A 49 5.55 -9.78 30.77
C THR A 49 4.74 -10.67 29.81
N PRO A 50 3.38 -10.62 29.84
CA PRO A 50 2.59 -11.39 28.92
C PRO A 50 2.83 -10.85 27.51
N VAL A 51 3.53 -11.64 26.68
CA VAL A 51 3.62 -11.43 25.24
C VAL A 51 2.22 -11.59 24.68
N VAL A 52 1.55 -10.45 24.44
CA VAL A 52 0.29 -10.43 23.70
C VAL A 52 0.60 -10.86 22.26
N ALA A 53 0.36 -12.11 21.97
CA ALA A 53 0.44 -12.64 20.62
C ALA A 53 -0.44 -11.80 19.68
N PRO A 54 0.06 -11.38 18.52
CA PRO A 54 -0.74 -10.63 17.56
C PRO A 54 -1.92 -11.50 17.12
N LYS A 55 -3.15 -11.08 17.46
CA LYS A 55 -4.39 -11.74 17.01
C LYS A 55 -4.35 -11.81 15.49
N LYS A 56 -4.25 -13.04 14.97
CA LYS A 56 -4.30 -13.39 13.55
C LYS A 56 -5.59 -12.81 12.97
N LYS A 57 -5.51 -11.68 12.25
CA LYS A 57 -6.67 -11.02 11.64
C LYS A 57 -7.14 -11.88 10.48
N ALA A 58 -8.27 -12.56 10.69
CA ALA A 58 -9.01 -13.26 9.65
C ALA A 58 -9.46 -12.25 8.56
N ASN A 59 -9.36 -12.64 7.27
CA ASN A 59 -9.82 -11.91 6.09
C ASN A 59 -9.21 -10.51 5.87
N ALA A 60 -7.90 -10.41 5.75
CA ALA A 60 -7.28 -9.23 5.18
C ALA A 60 -7.59 -9.21 3.66
N LYS A 61 -8.61 -8.44 3.23
CA LYS A 61 -8.74 -8.07 1.81
C LYS A 61 -7.41 -7.49 1.36
N LEU A 62 -7.04 -7.76 0.09
CA LEU A 62 -5.83 -7.18 -0.49
C LEU A 62 -5.88 -5.65 -0.36
N PRO A 63 -4.75 -4.99 -0.07
CA PRO A 63 -4.69 -3.54 -0.09
C PRO A 63 -4.98 -3.04 -1.50
N VAL A 64 -5.73 -1.95 -1.61
CA VAL A 64 -6.00 -1.30 -2.90
C VAL A 64 -4.96 -0.25 -3.24
N LEU A 65 -4.24 0.26 -2.21
CA LEU A 65 -3.19 1.26 -2.35
C LEU A 65 -2.18 1.12 -1.23
N ILE A 66 -0.88 1.25 -1.56
CA ILE A 66 0.21 1.44 -0.60
C ILE A 66 0.93 2.72 -0.98
N PHE A 67 1.15 3.59 0.02
CA PHE A 67 1.86 4.84 -0.15
C PHE A 67 2.98 4.93 0.88
N GLU A 68 4.21 5.17 0.43
CA GLU A 68 5.36 5.28 1.31
C GLU A 68 6.22 6.48 0.92
N LYS A 69 6.67 7.24 1.92
CA LYS A 69 7.67 8.29 1.79
C LYS A 69 8.89 7.94 2.61
N THR A 70 10.07 7.99 1.99
CA THR A 70 11.34 7.73 2.68
C THR A 70 11.88 8.98 3.36
N PRO A 71 12.73 8.83 4.37
CA PRO A 71 13.41 9.97 4.98
C PRO A 71 14.39 10.63 3.99
N CYS A 72 14.80 11.85 4.31
CA CYS A 72 15.91 12.57 3.68
C CYS A 72 16.86 13.11 4.74
N PHE A 73 17.95 13.78 4.37
CA PHE A 73 18.85 14.43 5.31
C PHE A 73 18.23 15.62 6.07
N GLY A 74 17.03 16.08 5.69
CA GLY A 74 16.31 17.18 6.30
C GLY A 74 15.05 16.75 7.05
N ARG A 75 14.01 17.61 6.99
CA ARG A 75 12.72 17.39 7.66
C ARG A 75 11.66 16.77 6.73
N CYS A 76 12.04 15.80 5.91
CA CYS A 76 11.08 15.09 5.07
C CYS A 76 10.19 14.18 5.90
N PRO A 77 8.86 14.21 5.69
CA PRO A 77 7.97 13.26 6.34
C PRO A 77 8.26 11.85 5.83
N ALA A 78 8.50 10.90 6.75
CA ALA A 78 8.73 9.51 6.42
C ALA A 78 7.68 8.64 7.10
N TYR A 79 6.94 7.86 6.31
CA TYR A 79 5.87 6.98 6.78
C TYR A 79 5.46 5.98 5.70
N LYS A 80 4.74 4.95 6.12
CA LYS A 80 4.08 3.99 5.24
C LYS A 80 2.59 3.92 5.55
N ALA A 81 1.77 3.88 4.51
CA ALA A 81 0.32 3.85 4.61
C ALA A 81 -0.22 2.75 3.69
N THR A 82 -0.90 1.75 4.25
CA THR A 82 -1.54 0.66 3.52
C THR A 82 -3.06 0.82 3.60
N VAL A 83 -3.70 1.11 2.47
CA VAL A 83 -5.12 1.45 2.37
C VAL A 83 -5.91 0.29 1.78
N TYR A 84 -7.06 0.00 2.38
CA TYR A 84 -8.00 -1.04 1.94
C TYR A 84 -9.26 -0.42 1.32
N SER A 85 -9.99 -1.21 0.56
CA SER A 85 -11.16 -0.73 -0.20
C SER A 85 -12.27 -0.12 0.66
N ASN A 86 -12.37 -0.51 1.93
CA ASN A 86 -13.30 0.04 2.91
C ASN A 86 -12.82 1.32 3.60
N GLY A 87 -11.65 1.85 3.19
CA GLY A 87 -11.01 3.02 3.79
C GLY A 87 -10.17 2.74 5.03
N ARG A 88 -10.12 1.50 5.55
CA ARG A 88 -9.18 1.15 6.61
C ARG A 88 -7.77 1.47 6.14
N LEU A 89 -7.00 2.10 7.00
CA LEU A 89 -5.65 2.57 6.75
C LEU A 89 -4.73 2.04 7.86
N SER A 90 -3.84 1.11 7.53
CA SER A 90 -2.73 0.75 8.40
C SER A 90 -1.59 1.73 8.15
N TYR A 91 -1.29 2.54 9.16
CA TYR A 91 -0.31 3.63 9.09
C TYR A 91 0.89 3.33 9.98
N GLU A 92 2.09 3.63 9.49
CA GLU A 92 3.34 3.54 10.24
C GLU A 92 4.14 4.84 10.05
N GLY A 93 4.09 5.72 11.05
CA GLY A 93 4.87 6.96 11.08
C GLY A 93 6.31 6.71 11.52
N LYS A 94 7.29 7.12 10.71
CA LYS A 94 8.73 6.88 10.97
C LYS A 94 9.42 8.13 11.50
N SER A 95 9.33 9.26 10.80
CA SER A 95 9.93 10.54 11.22
C SER A 95 9.25 11.73 10.57
N ASN A 96 9.33 12.89 11.23
CA ASN A 96 8.81 14.18 10.75
C ASN A 96 7.33 14.13 10.33
N VAL A 97 6.53 13.39 11.06
CA VAL A 97 5.07 13.24 10.87
C VAL A 97 4.33 13.52 12.19
N PRO A 98 3.06 13.95 12.14
CA PRO A 98 2.29 14.26 13.35
C PRO A 98 2.06 13.07 14.27
N LEU A 99 2.01 11.85 13.73
CA LEU A 99 1.75 10.61 14.44
C LEU A 99 2.88 9.62 14.18
N LEU A 100 3.59 9.21 15.24
CA LEU A 100 4.70 8.25 15.15
C LEU A 100 4.23 6.84 15.51
N GLY A 101 4.90 5.82 14.93
CA GLY A 101 4.60 4.41 15.20
C GLY A 101 3.44 3.87 14.38
N ALA A 102 2.97 2.68 14.77
CA ALA A 102 1.94 1.93 14.05
C ALA A 102 0.54 2.27 14.56
N HIS A 103 -0.36 2.65 13.66
CA HIS A 103 -1.74 3.05 13.96
C HIS A 103 -2.72 2.49 12.91
N GLU A 104 -3.93 2.17 13.35
CA GLU A 104 -5.05 1.89 12.46
C GLU A 104 -5.93 3.14 12.38
N LEU A 105 -6.02 3.71 11.20
CA LEU A 105 -6.76 4.93 10.90
C LEU A 105 -7.87 4.63 9.89
N GLN A 106 -8.67 5.65 9.58
CA GLN A 106 -9.77 5.54 8.62
C GLN A 106 -9.74 6.71 7.63
N LEU A 107 -9.55 6.41 6.35
CA LEU A 107 -9.84 7.33 5.26
C LEU A 107 -11.32 7.21 4.86
N PRO A 108 -12.00 8.31 4.48
CA PRO A 108 -13.33 8.21 3.87
C PRO A 108 -13.28 7.33 2.63
N ALA A 109 -14.22 6.41 2.48
CA ALA A 109 -14.27 5.51 1.32
C ALA A 109 -14.41 6.27 -0.01
N VAL A 110 -15.04 7.46 0.01
CA VAL A 110 -15.13 8.35 -1.15
C VAL A 110 -13.76 8.87 -1.58
N THR A 111 -12.87 9.17 -0.62
CA THR A 111 -11.49 9.59 -0.88
C THR A 111 -10.70 8.47 -1.56
N VAL A 112 -10.83 7.23 -1.06
CA VAL A 112 -10.19 6.06 -1.69
C VAL A 112 -10.66 5.87 -3.12
N LYS A 113 -11.97 5.94 -3.36
CA LYS A 113 -12.56 5.84 -4.71
C LYS A 113 -12.05 6.94 -5.64
N TYR A 114 -11.95 8.17 -5.14
CA TYR A 114 -11.41 9.29 -5.91
C TYR A 114 -9.96 9.06 -6.32
N ILE A 115 -9.09 8.63 -5.38
CA ILE A 115 -7.68 8.33 -5.67
C ILE A 115 -7.55 7.27 -6.76
N LEU A 116 -8.30 6.17 -6.65
CA LEU A 116 -8.26 5.09 -7.64
C LEU A 116 -8.77 5.53 -9.02
N LYS A 117 -9.83 6.35 -9.07
CA LYS A 117 -10.35 6.93 -10.31
C LYS A 117 -9.32 7.87 -10.96
N GLU A 118 -8.67 8.70 -10.16
CA GLU A 118 -7.66 9.64 -10.64
C GLU A 118 -6.42 8.91 -11.16
N ALA A 119 -5.97 7.87 -10.47
CA ALA A 119 -4.90 6.99 -10.95
C ALA A 119 -5.24 6.34 -12.30
N GLN A 120 -6.49 5.90 -12.47
CA GLN A 120 -6.95 5.37 -13.75
C GLN A 120 -6.94 6.46 -14.84
N ARG A 121 -7.41 7.69 -14.53
CA ARG A 121 -7.43 8.82 -15.46
C ARG A 121 -6.05 9.16 -16.00
N ILE A 122 -5.02 9.18 -15.13
CA ILE A 122 -3.64 9.47 -15.54
C ILE A 122 -2.94 8.27 -16.19
N GLY A 123 -3.61 7.12 -16.33
CA GLY A 123 -3.05 5.91 -16.92
C GLY A 123 -1.96 5.25 -16.08
N PHE A 124 -2.08 5.27 -14.75
CA PHE A 124 -1.09 4.78 -13.78
C PHE A 124 -0.53 3.39 -14.11
N ALA A 125 -1.36 2.48 -14.61
CA ALA A 125 -0.94 1.12 -14.99
C ALA A 125 0.17 1.09 -16.05
N ARG A 126 0.25 2.13 -16.90
CA ARG A 126 1.21 2.24 -18.01
C ARG A 126 2.41 3.13 -17.69
N LEU A 127 2.44 3.78 -16.54
CA LEU A 127 3.56 4.64 -16.15
C LEU A 127 4.84 3.82 -15.96
N PRO A 128 6.03 4.40 -16.24
CA PRO A 128 7.30 3.84 -15.84
C PRO A 128 7.33 3.50 -14.35
N GLY A 129 8.07 2.45 -13.96
CA GLY A 129 8.18 2.06 -12.56
C GLY A 129 9.04 3.01 -11.73
N VAL A 130 9.85 3.86 -12.37
CA VAL A 130 10.79 4.76 -11.70
C VAL A 130 10.87 6.10 -12.42
N TYR A 131 10.82 7.18 -11.65
CA TYR A 131 11.15 8.54 -12.06
C TYR A 131 12.30 9.04 -11.17
N SER A 132 13.51 9.14 -11.73
CA SER A 132 14.72 9.61 -11.06
C SER A 132 15.67 10.18 -12.10
N GLN A 133 16.37 11.24 -11.76
CA GLN A 133 17.44 11.83 -12.58
C GLN A 133 18.83 11.55 -11.99
N ASN A 134 18.91 10.59 -11.06
CA ASN A 134 20.11 10.21 -10.33
C ASN A 134 20.71 11.31 -9.44
N THR A 135 19.91 12.27 -9.02
CA THR A 135 20.30 13.24 -7.99
C THR A 135 20.43 12.47 -6.66
N SER A 136 21.59 12.60 -6.00
CA SER A 136 21.83 11.94 -4.71
C SER A 136 20.96 12.56 -3.61
N ASP A 137 20.62 11.75 -2.60
CA ASP A 137 20.03 12.16 -1.33
C ASP A 137 18.59 12.71 -1.41
N LEU A 138 17.89 12.50 -2.53
CA LEU A 138 16.47 12.81 -2.62
C LEU A 138 15.60 11.78 -1.91
N PRO A 139 14.52 12.22 -1.22
CA PRO A 139 13.54 11.29 -0.67
C PRO A 139 12.74 10.64 -1.79
N SER A 140 12.50 9.34 -1.68
CA SER A 140 11.63 8.62 -2.60
C SER A 140 10.18 8.62 -2.10
N THR A 141 9.25 8.75 -3.04
CA THR A 141 7.82 8.47 -2.81
C THR A 141 7.44 7.24 -3.62
N TYR A 142 6.91 6.22 -2.95
CA TYR A 142 6.40 5.00 -3.57
C TYR A 142 4.87 5.03 -3.57
N LEU A 143 4.28 4.73 -4.70
CA LEU A 143 2.84 4.52 -4.84
C LEU A 143 2.61 3.18 -5.50
N SER A 144 1.94 2.25 -4.79
CA SER A 144 1.51 0.98 -5.34
C SER A 144 -0.02 0.96 -5.41
N ILE A 145 -0.59 0.58 -6.55
CA ILE A 145 -2.04 0.48 -6.75
C ILE A 145 -2.39 -0.89 -7.27
N LEU A 146 -3.42 -1.50 -6.65
CA LEU A 146 -3.97 -2.79 -7.06
C LEU A 146 -4.57 -2.68 -8.47
N GLN A 147 -4.11 -3.55 -9.36
CA GLN A 147 -4.59 -3.64 -10.74
C GLN A 147 -5.71 -4.70 -10.85
N PRO A 148 -6.46 -4.72 -11.97
CA PRO A 148 -7.51 -5.72 -12.20
C PRO A 148 -7.03 -7.18 -12.19
N ASP A 149 -5.75 -7.42 -12.45
CA ASP A 149 -5.09 -8.73 -12.40
C ASP A 149 -4.67 -9.15 -10.98
N CYS A 150 -5.10 -8.38 -9.96
CA CYS A 150 -4.78 -8.58 -8.55
C CYS A 150 -3.31 -8.40 -8.17
N ASN A 151 -2.49 -7.83 -9.06
CA ASN A 151 -1.12 -7.42 -8.77
C ASN A 151 -1.04 -5.95 -8.36
N LEU A 152 -0.08 -5.62 -7.52
CA LEU A 152 0.22 -4.23 -7.18
C LEU A 152 1.21 -3.67 -8.21
N LYS A 153 0.80 -2.67 -8.99
CA LYS A 153 1.71 -1.86 -9.81
C LYS A 153 2.33 -0.80 -8.90
N GLU A 154 3.65 -0.76 -8.83
CA GLU A 154 4.40 0.24 -8.08
C GLU A 154 5.08 1.25 -9.01
N VAL A 155 5.09 2.51 -8.57
CA VAL A 155 5.86 3.61 -9.17
C VAL A 155 6.62 4.31 -8.06
N ARG A 156 7.95 4.41 -8.23
CA ARG A 156 8.86 5.19 -7.37
C ARG A 156 9.12 6.55 -8.01
N VAL A 157 8.98 7.61 -7.24
CA VAL A 157 9.24 8.98 -7.68
C VAL A 157 10.23 9.65 -6.73
N GLU A 158 11.31 10.14 -7.28
CA GLU A 158 12.28 11.04 -6.65
C GLU A 158 12.14 12.42 -7.26
N GLU A 159 12.27 12.52 -8.60
CA GLU A 159 12.14 13.75 -9.37
C GLU A 159 11.73 13.44 -10.83
N GLY A 160 11.33 14.45 -11.60
CA GLY A 160 11.05 14.31 -13.03
C GLY A 160 9.74 13.60 -13.38
N ALA A 161 8.86 13.35 -12.40
CA ALA A 161 7.56 12.76 -12.67
C ALA A 161 6.62 13.76 -13.37
N PRO A 162 5.66 13.28 -14.21
CA PRO A 162 4.64 14.11 -14.82
C PRO A 162 3.82 14.88 -13.77
N GLU A 163 3.35 16.08 -14.13
CA GLU A 163 2.61 16.96 -13.23
C GLU A 163 1.35 16.29 -12.65
N ASP A 164 0.60 15.54 -13.46
CA ASP A 164 -0.60 14.83 -13.02
C ASP A 164 -0.27 13.77 -11.95
N LEU A 165 0.86 13.06 -12.10
CA LEU A 165 1.31 12.11 -11.09
C LEU A 165 1.71 12.83 -9.80
N ASN A 166 2.46 13.93 -9.90
CA ASN A 166 2.85 14.73 -8.74
C ASN A 166 1.62 15.26 -7.98
N LYS A 167 0.59 15.75 -8.68
CA LYS A 167 -0.68 16.19 -8.08
C LYS A 167 -1.37 15.04 -7.33
N LEU A 168 -1.40 13.86 -7.92
CA LEU A 168 -1.98 12.67 -7.27
C LEU A 168 -1.22 12.29 -6.01
N LEU A 169 0.13 12.25 -6.06
CA LEU A 169 0.97 11.94 -4.90
C LEU A 169 0.78 12.95 -3.76
N GLN A 170 0.73 14.24 -4.10
CA GLN A 170 0.47 15.30 -3.13
C GLN A 170 -0.90 15.16 -2.50
N TYR A 171 -1.95 14.94 -3.30
CA TYR A 171 -3.30 14.73 -2.79
C TYR A 171 -3.37 13.56 -1.81
N ILE A 172 -2.78 12.40 -2.17
CA ILE A 172 -2.73 11.23 -1.29
C ILE A 172 -2.05 11.57 0.03
N HIS A 173 -0.88 12.22 -0.02
CA HIS A 173 -0.16 12.67 1.16
C HIS A 173 -1.02 13.54 2.08
N GLU A 174 -1.68 14.55 1.53
CA GLU A 174 -2.54 15.46 2.28
C GLU A 174 -3.71 14.73 2.96
N GLN A 175 -4.36 13.78 2.25
CA GLN A 175 -5.47 13.02 2.83
C GLN A 175 -4.99 12.12 3.98
N ILE A 176 -3.83 11.48 3.84
CA ILE A 176 -3.24 10.66 4.92
C ILE A 176 -2.87 11.54 6.11
N MET A 177 -2.21 12.68 5.89
CA MET A 177 -1.82 13.59 6.96
C MET A 177 -3.03 14.17 7.70
N LYS A 178 -4.14 14.46 7.03
CA LYS A 178 -5.39 14.91 7.69
C LYS A 178 -5.90 13.92 8.73
N VAL A 179 -5.86 12.62 8.42
CA VAL A 179 -6.34 11.58 9.37
C VAL A 179 -5.30 11.17 10.38
N ALA A 180 -4.01 11.47 10.14
CA ALA A 180 -2.91 11.26 11.07
C ALA A 180 -2.73 12.43 12.06
N LEU A 181 -3.43 13.55 11.88
CA LEU A 181 -3.44 14.63 12.86
C LEU A 181 -4.21 14.16 14.10
N PRO A 182 -3.69 14.41 15.33
CA PRO A 182 -4.47 14.17 16.53
C PRO A 182 -5.74 15.04 16.51
N PRO A 183 -6.87 14.57 17.07
CA PRO A 183 -8.08 15.39 17.17
C PRO A 183 -7.75 16.70 17.89
N ALA A 184 -8.26 17.83 17.36
CA ALA A 184 -8.14 19.12 18.03
C ALA A 184 -8.74 19.01 19.43
N ARG A 185 -7.93 19.35 20.46
CA ARG A 185 -8.37 19.42 21.87
C ARG A 185 -9.24 20.64 22.10
#